data_2cc15c06632efac0e93c40c1b1b1d0f0
#
_entry.id   2cc15c06632efac0e93c40c1b1b1d0f0
#
_cell.length_a   1.000
_cell.length_b   1.000
_cell.length_c   1.000
_cell.angle_alpha   90.00
_cell.angle_beta   90.00
_cell.angle_gamma   90.00
#
_symmetry.space_group_name_H-M   'P 1'
#
loop_
_entity.id
_entity.type
_entity.pdbx_description
1 polymer ?
#
loop_
_entity_poly.entity_id
_entity_poly.type
_entity_poly.pdbx_seq_one_letter_code
_entity_poly.pdbx_strand_id
1 'polypeptide(L)'
;NQVTMKTIKILGTGCPKCKQTEAIIKEVIAREGIQAEVIKVEDIQQIMQYNILTTPAIVVDEEVKMKGKVPSTAEVLSFLS
;
A
#
# COMPACT_ATOMS: atom_id res chain seq x y z
N ASN A 1 -22.38 -4.52 14.76
CA ASN A 1 -21.69 -3.60 13.93
C ASN A 1 -20.25 -4.00 13.72
N GLN A 2 -19.85 -4.11 12.49
CA GLN A 2 -18.56 -4.67 12.16
C GLN A 2 -17.58 -3.60 11.72
N VAL A 3 -16.41 -3.64 12.30
CA VAL A 3 -15.31 -2.81 11.84
C VAL A 3 -14.48 -3.67 10.90
N THR A 4 -14.49 -3.29 9.63
CA THR A 4 -13.72 -4.01 8.64
C THR A 4 -12.33 -3.37 8.55
N MET A 5 -11.32 -4.13 8.92
CA MET A 5 -9.95 -3.66 8.81
C MET A 5 -9.45 -3.94 7.39
N LYS A 6 -8.99 -2.89 6.73
CA LYS A 6 -8.43 -3.05 5.40
C LYS A 6 -7.00 -3.57 5.50
N THR A 7 -6.61 -4.38 4.53
CA THR A 7 -5.26 -4.89 4.46
C THR A 7 -4.54 -4.19 3.31
N ILE A 8 -3.50 -3.45 3.62
CA ILE A 8 -2.72 -2.71 2.64
C ILE A 8 -1.37 -3.37 2.52
N LYS A 9 -1.04 -3.83 1.32
CA LYS A 9 0.27 -4.42 1.07
C LYS A 9 1.09 -3.47 0.21
N ILE A 10 2.30 -3.19 0.66
CA ILE A 10 3.23 -2.35 -0.07
C ILE A 10 4.28 -3.26 -0.67
N LEU A 11 4.25 -3.40 -1.98
CA LEU A 11 5.14 -4.31 -2.69
C LEU A 11 6.38 -3.57 -3.15
N GLY A 12 7.53 -4.05 -2.72
CA GLY A 12 8.78 -3.44 -3.11
C GLY A 12 9.93 -3.97 -2.29
N THR A 13 11.13 -3.81 -2.81
CA THR A 13 12.31 -4.39 -2.20
C THR A 13 13.09 -3.42 -1.32
N GLY A 14 12.42 -2.42 -0.77
CA GLY A 14 13.04 -1.48 0.17
C GLY A 14 13.69 -0.30 -0.48
N CYS A 15 13.33 0.02 -1.71
CA CYS A 15 13.87 1.20 -2.40
C CYS A 15 13.39 2.49 -1.72
N PRO A 16 14.06 3.63 -1.99
CA PRO A 16 13.64 4.89 -1.38
C PRO A 16 12.18 5.24 -1.65
N LYS A 17 11.69 4.98 -2.85
CA LYS A 17 10.29 5.24 -3.18
C LYS A 17 9.36 4.33 -2.39
N CYS A 18 9.79 3.09 -2.13
CA CYS A 18 9.00 2.17 -1.33
C CYS A 18 8.86 2.69 0.10
N LYS A 19 9.92 3.23 0.65
CA LYS A 19 9.89 3.80 2.00
C LYS A 19 9.03 5.04 2.06
N GLN A 20 9.07 5.88 1.04
CA GLN A 20 8.21 7.06 0.96
C GLN A 20 6.75 6.64 0.90
N THR A 21 6.44 5.62 0.11
CA THR A 21 5.08 5.12 0.00
C THR A 21 4.57 4.64 1.35
N GLU A 22 5.40 3.87 2.05
CA GLU A 22 5.02 3.38 3.37
C GLU A 22 4.74 4.52 4.34
N ALA A 23 5.61 5.54 4.34
CA ALA A 23 5.45 6.66 5.25
C ALA A 23 4.15 7.42 4.97
N ILE A 24 3.84 7.63 3.69
CA ILE A 24 2.63 8.36 3.31
C ILE A 24 1.39 7.58 3.73
N ILE A 25 1.38 6.28 3.49
CA ILE A 25 0.23 5.45 3.84
C ILE A 25 0.01 5.44 5.35
N LYS A 26 1.08 5.28 6.12
CA LYS A 26 0.96 5.27 7.58
C LYS A 26 0.50 6.61 8.11
N GLU A 27 0.97 7.70 7.50
CA GLU A 27 0.54 9.03 7.91
C GLU A 27 -0.94 9.24 7.68
N VAL A 28 -1.44 8.84 6.51
CA VAL A 28 -2.86 9.00 6.19
C VAL A 28 -3.71 8.16 7.13
N ILE A 29 -3.31 6.92 7.38
CA ILE A 29 -4.05 6.04 8.28
C ILE A 29 -4.15 6.66 9.67
N ALA A 30 -3.05 7.18 10.19
CA ALA A 30 -3.02 7.75 11.52
C ALA A 30 -3.84 9.03 11.59
N ARG A 31 -3.71 9.88 10.57
CA ARG A 31 -4.37 11.18 10.55
C ARG A 31 -5.88 11.05 10.39
N GLU A 32 -6.31 10.11 9.56
CA GLU A 32 -7.74 9.94 9.26
C GLU A 32 -8.41 8.92 10.15
N GLY A 33 -7.67 8.28 11.05
CA GLY A 33 -8.25 7.28 11.93
C GLY A 33 -8.76 6.05 11.21
N ILE A 34 -8.14 5.68 10.11
CA ILE A 34 -8.56 4.54 9.30
C ILE A 34 -8.05 3.26 9.94
N GLN A 35 -8.91 2.25 10.02
CA GLN A 35 -8.50 0.95 10.52
C GLN A 35 -7.96 0.12 9.38
N ALA A 36 -6.64 -0.06 9.38
CA ALA A 36 -5.98 -0.78 8.31
C ALA A 36 -4.69 -1.39 8.83
N GLU A 37 -4.35 -2.54 8.26
CA GLU A 37 -3.08 -3.20 8.54
C GLU A 37 -2.15 -2.97 7.36
N VAL A 38 -0.93 -2.54 7.63
CA VAL A 38 0.07 -2.28 6.59
C VAL A 38 1.09 -3.39 6.62
N ILE A 39 1.21 -4.10 5.51
CA ILE A 39 2.13 -5.22 5.36
C ILE A 39 3.12 -4.89 4.25
N LYS A 40 4.40 -5.03 4.56
CA LYS A 40 5.44 -4.83 3.54
C LYS A 40 5.73 -6.18 2.88
N VAL A 41 5.67 -6.22 1.57
CA VAL A 41 5.97 -7.42 0.79
C VAL A 41 7.25 -7.15 0.01
N GLU A 42 8.35 -7.74 0.46
CA GLU A 42 9.66 -7.50 -0.14
C GLU A 42 10.17 -8.69 -0.93
N ASP A 43 9.51 -9.81 -0.84
CA ASP A 43 9.89 -11.01 -1.58
C ASP A 43 9.47 -10.88 -3.03
N ILE A 44 10.45 -10.95 -3.93
CA ILE A 44 10.18 -10.78 -5.35
C ILE A 44 9.18 -11.80 -5.87
N GLN A 45 9.24 -13.04 -5.37
CA GLN A 45 8.30 -14.05 -5.83
C GLN A 45 6.86 -13.70 -5.46
N GLN A 46 6.67 -13.16 -4.25
CA GLN A 46 5.33 -12.74 -3.84
C GLN A 46 4.86 -11.52 -4.63
N ILE A 47 5.78 -10.60 -4.92
CA ILE A 47 5.44 -9.43 -5.73
C ILE A 47 4.98 -9.87 -7.11
N MET A 48 5.67 -10.85 -7.70
CA MET A 48 5.34 -11.31 -9.03
C MET A 48 3.98 -12.02 -9.09
N GLN A 49 3.50 -12.55 -7.97
CA GLN A 49 2.19 -13.17 -7.93
C GLN A 49 1.07 -12.17 -8.19
N TYR A 50 1.34 -10.89 -7.99
CA TYR A 50 0.38 -9.83 -8.30
C TYR A 50 0.55 -9.30 -9.73
N ASN A 51 1.38 -9.94 -10.53
CA ASN A 51 1.66 -9.52 -11.91
C ASN A 51 2.22 -8.11 -11.99
N ILE A 52 3.09 -7.77 -11.02
CA ILE A 52 3.65 -6.44 -10.95
C ILE A 52 5.10 -6.49 -11.40
N LEU A 53 5.44 -5.64 -12.36
CA LEU A 53 6.80 -5.53 -12.87
C LEU A 53 7.50 -4.26 -12.41
N THR A 54 6.75 -3.32 -11.81
CA THR A 54 7.33 -2.08 -11.32
C THR A 54 6.96 -1.88 -9.86
N THR A 55 7.89 -1.33 -9.09
CA THR A 55 7.68 -1.04 -7.68
C THR A 55 7.97 0.42 -7.41
N PRO A 56 7.39 1.02 -6.39
CA PRO A 56 6.50 0.40 -5.40
C PRO A 56 5.10 0.17 -5.96
N ALA A 57 4.38 -0.77 -5.38
CA ALA A 57 2.99 -1.02 -5.74
C ALA A 57 2.17 -1.11 -4.46
N ILE A 58 0.90 -0.73 -4.56
CA ILE A 58 -0.01 -0.71 -3.44
C ILE A 58 -1.17 -1.64 -3.74
N VAL A 59 -1.39 -2.59 -2.83
CA VAL A 59 -2.49 -3.55 -2.92
C VAL A 59 -3.38 -3.32 -1.71
N VAL A 60 -4.66 -3.12 -1.96
CA VAL A 60 -5.64 -2.95 -0.88
C VAL A 60 -6.67 -4.06 -1.02
N ASP A 61 -6.76 -4.90 0.03
CA ASP A 61 -7.69 -6.03 0.06
C ASP A 61 -7.55 -6.90 -1.19
N GLU A 62 -6.30 -7.23 -1.51
CA GLU A 62 -5.90 -8.10 -2.64
C GLU A 62 -6.16 -7.48 -4.00
N GLU A 63 -6.37 -6.17 -4.07
CA GLU A 63 -6.61 -5.47 -5.32
C GLU A 63 -5.51 -4.45 -5.55
N VAL A 64 -4.83 -4.54 -6.68
CA VAL A 64 -3.75 -3.60 -6.99
C VAL A 64 -4.35 -2.25 -7.32
N LYS A 65 -4.02 -1.23 -6.50
CA LYS A 65 -4.56 0.11 -6.68
C LYS A 65 -3.61 1.05 -7.39
N MET A 66 -2.31 0.82 -7.27
CA MET A 66 -1.31 1.69 -7.87
C MET A 66 -0.01 0.93 -8.02
N LYS A 67 0.73 1.23 -9.07
CA LYS A 67 2.04 0.61 -9.27
C LYS A 67 2.96 1.59 -9.98
N GLY A 68 4.24 1.48 -9.65
CA GLY A 68 5.27 2.22 -10.35
C GLY A 68 5.48 3.65 -9.92
N LYS A 69 4.79 4.12 -8.88
CA LYS A 69 5.00 5.49 -8.40
C LYS A 69 4.59 5.64 -6.95
N VAL A 70 5.05 6.72 -6.34
CA VAL A 70 4.69 7.07 -4.97
C VAL A 70 3.33 7.79 -5.00
N PRO A 71 2.36 7.35 -4.20
CA PRO A 71 1.04 7.99 -4.20
C PRO A 71 1.06 9.32 -3.44
N SER A 72 0.11 10.19 -3.77
CA SER A 72 -0.15 11.36 -2.94
C SER A 72 -1.08 10.97 -1.81
N THR A 73 -1.20 11.87 -0.80
CA THR A 73 -2.13 11.60 0.30
C THR A 73 -3.56 11.49 -0.20
N ALA A 74 -3.92 12.31 -1.18
CA ALA A 74 -5.27 12.25 -1.75
C ALA A 74 -5.53 10.91 -2.43
N GLU A 75 -4.53 10.38 -3.13
CA GLU A 75 -4.66 9.08 -3.78
C GLU A 75 -4.83 7.97 -2.77
N VAL A 76 -4.06 8.01 -1.67
CA VAL A 76 -4.20 7.01 -0.62
C VAL A 76 -5.59 7.05 -0.01
N LEU A 77 -6.11 8.24 0.27
CA LEU A 77 -7.46 8.37 0.79
C LEU A 77 -8.48 7.76 -0.17
N SER A 78 -8.29 7.97 -1.46
CA SER A 78 -9.16 7.39 -2.48
C SER A 78 -9.13 5.87 -2.44
N PHE A 79 -7.94 5.28 -2.23
CA PHE A 79 -7.82 3.82 -2.16
C PHE A 79 -8.55 3.24 -0.95
N LEU A 80 -8.64 4.00 0.13
CA LEU A 80 -9.13 3.51 1.41
C LEU A 80 -10.57 3.90 1.69
N SER A 81 -11.17 4.68 0.85
CA SER A 81 -12.56 5.11 1.05
C SER A 81 -13.58 4.14 0.45
#